data_112108cdd733bf9c8a1c85080c4f501a
#
_entry.id   112108cdd733bf9c8a1c85080c4f501a
#
_cell.length_a   1.000
_cell.length_b   1.000
_cell.length_c   1.000
_cell.angle_alpha   90.00
_cell.angle_beta   90.00
_cell.angle_gamma   90.00
#
_symmetry.space_group_name_H-M   'P 1'
#
loop_
_entity.id
_entity.type
_entity.pdbx_description
1 polymer ?
#
loop_
_entity_poly.entity_id
_entity_poly.type
_entity_poly.pdbx_seq_one_letter_code
_entity_poly.pdbx_strand_id
1 'polypeptide(L)'
;MGDYLLLIDGSSLLSTQYFGNLPREILYAKKQEEKEAWYHKIMMTSKGVYTNGIFGFLRYLFKIIKEQKPAYLAVAWDLTRDTFRRELYADYKGNRSETPEPLREQFALCQEVLANMGICQLMDEHFEADDLCGSMAKKFESQLPVKILTKDNDYLQLVTDNTTLWLMHSSAEKTLRWTLCWARSASR
;
A
#
# COMPACT_ATOMS: atom_id res chain seq x y z
N MET A 1 8.86 23.38 0.39
CA MET A 1 7.71 22.58 0.87
C MET A 1 7.84 22.55 2.38
N GLY A 2 6.77 22.83 3.13
CA GLY A 2 6.79 22.70 4.60
C GLY A 2 6.86 21.25 5.03
N ASP A 3 7.13 21.02 6.31
CA ASP A 3 7.15 19.69 6.92
C ASP A 3 5.78 19.04 6.80
N TYR A 4 5.73 17.75 6.49
CA TYR A 4 4.50 16.97 6.40
C TYR A 4 4.74 15.52 6.78
N LEU A 5 3.67 14.84 7.22
CA LEU A 5 3.65 13.40 7.48
C LEU A 5 3.20 12.66 6.21
N LEU A 6 4.00 11.69 5.78
CA LEU A 6 3.62 10.72 4.75
C LEU A 6 3.20 9.41 5.41
N LEU A 7 1.96 9.02 5.21
CA LEU A 7 1.45 7.70 5.54
C LEU A 7 1.37 6.87 4.26
N ILE A 8 1.92 5.67 4.29
CA ILE A 8 1.91 4.76 3.15
C ILE A 8 1.06 3.54 3.51
N ASP A 9 0.07 3.24 2.69
CA ASP A 9 -0.59 1.94 2.69
C ASP A 9 0.38 0.92 2.09
N GLY A 10 1.08 0.22 2.98
CA GLY A 10 2.14 -0.74 2.63
C GLY A 10 1.59 -1.96 1.91
N SER A 11 0.43 -2.45 2.32
CA SER A 11 -0.25 -3.58 1.69
C SER A 11 -0.62 -3.28 0.24
N SER A 12 -1.19 -2.11 0.01
CA SER A 12 -1.55 -1.64 -1.33
C SER A 12 -0.30 -1.39 -2.20
N LEU A 13 0.74 -0.76 -1.64
CA LEU A 13 1.98 -0.48 -2.38
C LEU A 13 2.69 -1.76 -2.75
N LEU A 14 2.89 -2.70 -1.81
CA LEU A 14 3.59 -3.97 -2.08
C LEU A 14 2.86 -4.79 -3.14
N SER A 15 1.54 -4.93 -3.00
CA SER A 15 0.72 -5.64 -3.99
C SER A 15 0.81 -4.98 -5.37
N THR A 16 0.72 -3.66 -5.45
CA THR A 16 0.85 -2.91 -6.70
C THR A 16 2.21 -3.14 -7.36
N GLN A 17 3.29 -3.11 -6.58
CA GLN A 17 4.64 -3.33 -7.11
C GLN A 17 4.86 -4.80 -7.49
N TYR A 18 4.32 -5.75 -6.75
CA TYR A 18 4.36 -7.16 -7.11
C TYR A 18 3.73 -7.41 -8.48
N PHE A 19 2.46 -7.02 -8.65
CA PHE A 19 1.75 -7.22 -9.91
C PHE A 19 2.35 -6.42 -11.07
N GLY A 20 2.86 -5.21 -10.79
CA GLY A 20 3.51 -4.37 -11.80
C GLY A 20 4.88 -4.89 -12.28
N ASN A 21 5.52 -5.77 -11.52
CA ASN A 21 6.82 -6.37 -11.86
C ASN A 21 6.72 -7.89 -12.16
N LEU A 22 5.52 -8.39 -12.48
CA LEU A 22 5.35 -9.79 -12.90
C LEU A 22 5.79 -9.98 -14.35
N PRO A 23 6.32 -11.17 -14.68
CA PRO A 23 6.53 -11.61 -16.05
C PRO A 23 5.24 -11.59 -16.87
N ARG A 24 5.35 -11.26 -18.15
CA ARG A 24 4.19 -11.19 -19.05
C ARG A 24 3.42 -12.50 -19.12
N GLU A 25 4.11 -13.61 -19.07
CA GLU A 25 3.53 -14.96 -19.11
C GLU A 25 2.51 -15.16 -17.96
N ILE A 26 2.83 -14.68 -16.77
CA ILE A 26 1.93 -14.75 -15.62
C ILE A 26 0.74 -13.78 -15.77
N LEU A 27 0.99 -12.57 -16.30
CA LEU A 27 -0.07 -11.58 -16.51
C LEU A 27 -1.10 -12.03 -17.55
N TYR A 28 -0.71 -12.80 -18.56
CA TYR A 28 -1.61 -13.28 -19.61
C TYR A 28 -2.24 -14.66 -19.31
N ALA A 29 -1.69 -15.41 -18.36
CA ALA A 29 -2.23 -16.70 -17.94
C ALA A 29 -3.62 -16.52 -17.30
N LYS A 30 -4.59 -17.34 -17.73
CA LYS A 30 -5.98 -17.27 -17.26
C LYS A 30 -6.23 -18.17 -16.07
N LYS A 31 -5.58 -19.31 -16.01
CA LYS A 31 -5.74 -20.30 -14.94
C LYS A 31 -4.61 -20.20 -13.91
N GLN A 32 -4.89 -20.59 -12.69
CA GLN A 32 -3.91 -20.53 -11.61
C GLN A 32 -2.73 -21.46 -11.87
N GLU A 33 -2.99 -22.67 -12.37
CA GLU A 33 -1.95 -23.66 -12.67
C GLU A 33 -1.00 -23.15 -13.78
N GLU A 34 -1.54 -22.40 -14.75
CA GLU A 34 -0.72 -21.76 -15.80
C GLU A 34 0.19 -20.69 -15.23
N LYS A 35 -0.29 -19.90 -14.24
CA LYS A 35 0.53 -18.88 -13.55
C LYS A 35 1.66 -19.51 -12.76
N GLU A 36 1.36 -20.58 -12.02
CA GLU A 36 2.32 -21.29 -11.19
C GLU A 36 3.45 -21.90 -12.01
N ALA A 37 3.16 -22.41 -13.19
CA ALA A 37 4.19 -22.92 -14.11
C ALA A 37 5.25 -21.87 -14.49
N TRP A 38 4.91 -20.59 -14.39
CA TRP A 38 5.79 -19.45 -14.69
C TRP A 38 6.42 -18.78 -13.48
N TYR A 39 6.16 -19.25 -12.24
CA TYR A 39 6.72 -18.64 -11.02
C TYR A 39 8.25 -18.62 -11.01
N HIS A 40 8.89 -19.57 -11.67
CA HIS A 40 10.35 -19.61 -11.82
C HIS A 40 10.93 -18.40 -12.58
N LYS A 41 10.10 -17.62 -13.29
CA LYS A 41 10.50 -16.36 -13.96
C LYS A 41 10.34 -15.12 -13.09
N ILE A 42 9.67 -15.23 -11.94
CA ILE A 42 9.57 -14.10 -11.00
C ILE A 42 10.97 -13.80 -10.46
N MET A 43 11.29 -12.52 -10.32
CA MET A 43 12.55 -12.10 -9.69
C MET A 43 12.71 -12.72 -8.31
N MET A 44 13.81 -13.42 -8.10
CA MET A 44 14.16 -14.06 -6.83
C MET A 44 15.67 -14.01 -6.56
N THR A 45 16.02 -14.23 -5.30
CA THR A 45 17.42 -14.40 -4.90
C THR A 45 17.97 -15.74 -5.40
N SER A 46 19.31 -15.94 -5.30
CA SER A 46 19.95 -17.22 -5.58
C SER A 46 19.47 -18.37 -4.66
N LYS A 47 18.81 -18.05 -3.55
CA LYS A 47 18.23 -19.02 -2.61
C LYS A 47 16.74 -19.28 -2.89
N GLY A 48 16.17 -18.76 -3.98
CA GLY A 48 14.77 -18.97 -4.36
C GLY A 48 13.76 -18.07 -3.65
N VAL A 49 14.19 -17.04 -2.90
CA VAL A 49 13.27 -16.11 -2.23
C VAL A 49 12.77 -15.07 -3.23
N TYR A 50 11.46 -14.95 -3.39
CA TYR A 50 10.83 -13.98 -4.28
C TYR A 50 11.04 -12.53 -3.81
N THR A 51 11.39 -11.63 -4.75
CA THR A 51 11.78 -10.25 -4.42
C THR A 51 11.24 -9.18 -5.35
N ASN A 52 10.47 -9.52 -6.38
CA ASN A 52 9.96 -8.57 -7.38
C ASN A 52 9.10 -7.44 -6.77
N GLY A 53 8.26 -7.76 -5.80
CA GLY A 53 7.43 -6.80 -5.10
C GLY A 53 8.25 -5.89 -4.20
N ILE A 54 9.15 -6.48 -3.38
CA ILE A 54 10.03 -5.74 -2.46
C ILE A 54 10.96 -4.81 -3.25
N PHE A 55 11.55 -5.29 -4.34
CA PHE A 55 12.39 -4.45 -5.21
C PHE A 55 11.62 -3.23 -5.72
N GLY A 56 10.40 -3.44 -6.22
CA GLY A 56 9.54 -2.35 -6.68
C GLY A 56 9.16 -1.40 -5.55
N PHE A 57 8.79 -1.95 -4.38
CA PHE A 57 8.44 -1.18 -3.18
C PHE A 57 9.59 -0.25 -2.75
N LEU A 58 10.78 -0.80 -2.55
CA LEU A 58 11.95 -0.04 -2.11
C LEU A 58 12.36 1.01 -3.14
N ARG A 59 12.37 0.66 -4.42
CA ARG A 59 12.64 1.62 -5.51
C ARG A 59 11.67 2.80 -5.47
N TYR A 60 10.39 2.53 -5.27
CA TYR A 60 9.36 3.56 -5.20
C TYR A 60 9.48 4.39 -3.92
N LEU A 61 9.72 3.76 -2.77
CA LEU A 61 9.94 4.41 -1.49
C LEU A 61 11.14 5.36 -1.53
N PHE A 62 12.28 4.91 -2.04
CA PHE A 62 13.47 5.76 -2.16
C PHE A 62 13.26 6.93 -3.12
N LYS A 63 12.52 6.72 -4.22
CA LYS A 63 12.14 7.81 -5.12
C LYS A 63 11.31 8.86 -4.38
N ILE A 64 10.31 8.46 -3.62
CA ILE A 64 9.48 9.37 -2.82
C ILE A 64 10.32 10.13 -1.80
N ILE A 65 11.14 9.44 -1.01
CA ILE A 65 11.98 10.08 0.00
C ILE A 65 12.90 11.13 -0.64
N LYS A 66 13.53 10.79 -1.76
CA LYS A 66 14.45 11.68 -2.48
C LYS A 66 13.75 12.90 -3.07
N GLU A 67 12.60 12.70 -3.73
CA GLU A 67 11.92 13.74 -4.51
C GLU A 67 10.96 14.58 -3.66
N GLN A 68 10.26 13.95 -2.73
CA GLN A 68 9.19 14.57 -1.96
C GLN A 68 9.61 15.00 -0.56
N LYS A 69 10.71 14.45 -0.04
CA LYS A 69 11.35 14.81 1.23
C LYS A 69 10.34 14.95 2.40
N PRO A 70 9.53 13.92 2.72
CA PRO A 70 8.65 13.97 3.86
C PRO A 70 9.48 14.17 5.14
N ALA A 71 9.00 15.02 6.07
CA ALA A 71 9.65 15.18 7.38
C ALA A 71 9.43 13.96 8.27
N TYR A 72 8.25 13.34 8.14
CA TYR A 72 7.87 12.13 8.86
C TYR A 72 7.28 11.12 7.87
N LEU A 73 7.54 9.83 8.12
CA LEU A 73 7.08 8.74 7.28
C LEU A 73 6.69 7.54 8.15
N ALA A 74 5.52 6.95 7.86
CA ALA A 74 5.12 5.67 8.42
C ALA A 74 4.44 4.81 7.35
N VAL A 75 4.57 3.48 7.50
CA VAL A 75 3.98 2.48 6.62
C VAL A 75 2.98 1.65 7.40
N ALA A 76 1.72 1.61 6.97
CA ALA A 76 0.67 0.81 7.58
C ALA A 76 0.48 -0.52 6.84
N TRP A 77 0.21 -1.60 7.59
CA TRP A 77 0.04 -2.95 7.07
C TRP A 77 -1.25 -3.59 7.55
N ASP A 78 -1.88 -4.35 6.67
CA ASP A 78 -2.90 -5.32 7.05
C ASP A 78 -2.18 -6.58 7.57
N LEU A 79 -2.36 -6.94 8.84
CA LEU A 79 -1.76 -8.16 9.39
C LEU A 79 -2.63 -9.39 9.12
N THR A 80 -3.93 -9.24 9.26
CA THR A 80 -4.88 -10.35 9.15
C THR A 80 -6.04 -9.99 8.21
N ARG A 81 -6.78 -11.01 7.80
CA ARG A 81 -8.09 -10.83 7.14
C ARG A 81 -9.23 -10.81 8.16
N ASP A 82 -8.96 -11.23 9.40
CA ASP A 82 -9.93 -11.34 10.49
C ASP A 82 -9.87 -10.07 11.35
N THR A 83 -10.42 -8.98 10.79
CA THR A 83 -10.55 -7.70 11.47
C THR A 83 -11.94 -7.57 12.08
N PHE A 84 -12.16 -6.56 12.94
CA PHE A 84 -13.47 -6.28 13.55
C PHE A 84 -14.59 -6.18 12.51
N ARG A 85 -14.31 -5.81 11.26
CA ARG A 85 -15.31 -5.76 10.19
C ARG A 85 -15.85 -7.13 9.84
N ARG A 86 -15.04 -8.17 9.95
CA ARG A 86 -15.47 -9.55 9.71
C ARG A 86 -16.25 -10.13 10.89
N GLU A 87 -15.98 -9.65 12.11
CA GLU A 87 -16.81 -9.96 13.28
C GLU A 87 -18.20 -9.38 13.13
N LEU A 88 -18.33 -8.16 12.55
CA LEU A 88 -19.60 -7.51 12.30
C LEU A 88 -20.33 -8.07 11.06
N TYR A 89 -19.59 -8.51 10.04
CA TYR A 89 -20.13 -9.05 8.79
C TYR A 89 -19.22 -10.16 8.26
N ALA A 90 -19.63 -11.42 8.46
CA ALA A 90 -18.81 -12.60 8.16
C ALA A 90 -18.38 -12.71 6.68
N ASP A 91 -19.19 -12.19 5.74
CA ASP A 91 -18.89 -12.19 4.31
C ASP A 91 -18.01 -11.00 3.86
N TYR A 92 -17.56 -10.15 4.79
CA TYR A 92 -16.72 -9.01 4.45
C TYR A 92 -15.45 -9.47 3.72
N LYS A 93 -15.26 -8.95 2.49
CA LYS A 93 -14.14 -9.35 1.61
C LYS A 93 -14.07 -10.86 1.29
N GLY A 94 -15.17 -11.61 1.49
CA GLY A 94 -15.22 -13.06 1.26
C GLY A 94 -14.96 -13.48 -0.20
N ASN A 95 -15.23 -12.60 -1.16
CA ASN A 95 -15.02 -12.83 -2.59
C ASN A 95 -13.60 -12.50 -3.09
N ARG A 96 -12.67 -12.09 -2.21
CA ARG A 96 -11.28 -11.82 -2.61
C ARG A 96 -10.55 -13.13 -2.84
N SER A 97 -9.92 -13.27 -4.01
CA SER A 97 -9.02 -14.38 -4.31
C SER A 97 -7.89 -14.47 -3.27
N GLU A 98 -7.36 -15.66 -3.08
CA GLU A 98 -6.21 -15.86 -2.20
C GLU A 98 -5.00 -15.05 -2.72
N THR A 99 -4.21 -14.57 -1.76
CA THR A 99 -2.95 -13.90 -2.08
C THR A 99 -1.98 -14.92 -2.67
N PRO A 100 -1.42 -14.70 -3.86
CA PRO A 100 -0.44 -15.60 -4.45
C PRO A 100 0.70 -15.89 -3.47
N GLU A 101 1.16 -17.15 -3.42
CA GLU A 101 2.24 -17.57 -2.53
C GLU A 101 3.49 -16.68 -2.65
N PRO A 102 4.00 -16.36 -3.87
CA PRO A 102 5.16 -15.49 -4.01
C PRO A 102 4.97 -14.07 -3.48
N LEU A 103 3.72 -13.57 -3.42
CA LEU A 103 3.42 -12.28 -2.81
C LEU A 103 3.32 -12.40 -1.28
N ARG A 104 2.68 -13.45 -0.79
CA ARG A 104 2.49 -13.66 0.65
C ARG A 104 3.82 -13.71 1.40
N GLU A 105 4.83 -14.41 0.86
CA GLU A 105 6.17 -14.45 1.43
C GLU A 105 6.83 -13.07 1.50
N GLN A 106 6.56 -12.21 0.52
CA GLN A 106 7.17 -10.89 0.44
C GLN A 106 6.60 -9.88 1.45
N PHE A 107 5.41 -10.11 2.04
CA PHE A 107 4.89 -9.23 3.09
C PHE A 107 5.79 -9.24 4.32
N ALA A 108 6.03 -10.41 4.91
CA ALA A 108 6.87 -10.53 6.10
C ALA A 108 8.30 -10.04 5.84
N LEU A 109 8.87 -10.42 4.71
CA LEU A 109 10.22 -9.99 4.34
C LEU A 109 10.32 -8.47 4.12
N CYS A 110 9.31 -7.85 3.50
CA CYS A 110 9.27 -6.39 3.31
C CYS A 110 9.21 -5.66 4.65
N GLN A 111 8.37 -6.13 5.57
CA GLN A 111 8.27 -5.58 6.93
C GLN A 111 9.59 -5.70 7.69
N GLU A 112 10.27 -6.83 7.59
CA GLU A 112 11.59 -7.04 8.19
C GLU A 112 12.64 -6.08 7.62
N VAL A 113 12.68 -5.91 6.30
CA VAL A 113 13.60 -4.97 5.63
C VAL A 113 13.34 -3.55 6.10
N LEU A 114 12.08 -3.10 6.17
CA LEU A 114 11.74 -1.75 6.63
C LEU A 114 12.07 -1.55 8.11
N ALA A 115 11.88 -2.55 8.95
CA ALA A 115 12.27 -2.50 10.36
C ALA A 115 13.79 -2.33 10.50
N ASN A 116 14.58 -3.10 9.74
CA ASN A 116 16.04 -2.98 9.73
C ASN A 116 16.54 -1.62 9.17
N MET A 117 15.72 -0.95 8.35
CA MET A 117 15.97 0.41 7.87
C MET A 117 15.54 1.50 8.88
N GLY A 118 14.93 1.14 10.01
CA GLY A 118 14.40 2.09 10.98
C GLY A 118 13.14 2.83 10.51
N ILE A 119 12.43 2.31 9.52
CA ILE A 119 11.16 2.89 9.06
C ILE A 119 10.04 2.57 10.06
N CYS A 120 9.33 3.60 10.49
CA CYS A 120 8.16 3.44 11.37
C CYS A 120 7.07 2.63 10.66
N GLN A 121 6.57 1.58 11.33
CA GLN A 121 5.51 0.72 10.81
C GLN A 121 4.33 0.70 11.77
N LEU A 122 3.12 0.70 11.21
CA LEU A 122 1.86 0.65 11.92
C LEU A 122 1.20 -0.69 11.60
N MET A 123 0.93 -1.47 12.63
CA MET A 123 0.32 -2.80 12.51
C MET A 123 -0.59 -3.04 13.71
N ASP A 124 -1.74 -3.66 13.46
CA ASP A 124 -2.69 -4.05 14.51
C ASP A 124 -3.44 -5.31 14.08
N GLU A 125 -3.78 -6.18 15.03
CA GLU A 125 -4.49 -7.43 14.74
C GLU A 125 -5.98 -7.23 14.45
N HIS A 126 -6.57 -6.13 14.94
CA HIS A 126 -8.01 -5.85 14.83
C HIS A 126 -8.34 -4.82 13.75
N PHE A 127 -7.36 -3.96 13.36
CA PHE A 127 -7.56 -2.86 12.45
C PHE A 127 -6.82 -3.06 11.13
N GLU A 128 -7.44 -2.60 10.05
CA GLU A 128 -6.82 -2.63 8.72
C GLU A 128 -5.88 -1.42 8.52
N ALA A 129 -5.03 -1.47 7.49
CA ALA A 129 -4.11 -0.38 7.17
C ALA A 129 -4.83 0.97 6.95
N ASP A 130 -6.06 0.95 6.41
CA ASP A 130 -6.88 2.13 6.19
C ASP A 130 -7.33 2.78 7.52
N ASP A 131 -7.68 1.97 8.53
CA ASP A 131 -8.03 2.46 9.87
C ASP A 131 -6.83 3.10 10.55
N LEU A 132 -5.66 2.45 10.44
CA LEU A 132 -4.41 2.95 11.01
C LEU A 132 -3.99 4.27 10.36
N CYS A 133 -4.00 4.33 9.02
CA CYS A 133 -3.73 5.58 8.30
C CYS A 133 -4.74 6.68 8.65
N GLY A 134 -6.04 6.35 8.70
CA GLY A 134 -7.09 7.31 9.07
C GLY A 134 -6.93 7.85 10.47
N SER A 135 -6.66 6.99 11.44
CA SER A 135 -6.43 7.36 12.84
C SER A 135 -5.21 8.26 12.99
N MET A 136 -4.11 7.92 12.31
CA MET A 136 -2.90 8.74 12.32
C MET A 136 -3.11 10.09 11.62
N ALA A 137 -3.79 10.10 10.47
CA ALA A 137 -4.12 11.33 9.78
C ALA A 137 -4.94 12.25 10.69
N LYS A 138 -6.01 11.73 11.30
CA LYS A 138 -6.87 12.49 12.23
C LYS A 138 -6.12 13.03 13.43
N LYS A 139 -5.18 12.26 13.96
CA LYS A 139 -4.36 12.64 15.12
C LYS A 139 -3.42 13.81 14.81
N PHE A 140 -2.83 13.83 13.61
CA PHE A 140 -1.76 14.77 13.28
C PHE A 140 -2.18 15.92 12.37
N GLU A 141 -3.33 15.85 11.66
CA GLU A 141 -3.75 16.87 10.70
C GLU A 141 -3.89 18.29 11.28
N SER A 142 -4.08 18.42 12.60
CA SER A 142 -4.10 19.72 13.28
C SER A 142 -2.71 20.31 13.54
N GLN A 143 -1.66 19.51 13.44
CA GLN A 143 -0.27 19.90 13.74
C GLN A 143 0.55 20.14 12.48
N LEU A 144 0.34 19.30 11.44
CA LEU A 144 1.06 19.39 10.16
C LEU A 144 0.22 18.76 9.05
N PRO A 145 0.48 19.14 7.77
CA PRO A 145 -0.16 18.50 6.63
C PRO A 145 0.13 17.00 6.59
N VAL A 146 -0.90 16.21 6.26
CA VAL A 146 -0.79 14.75 6.09
C VAL A 146 -1.02 14.39 4.63
N LYS A 147 -0.21 13.48 4.11
CA LYS A 147 -0.42 12.87 2.79
C LYS A 147 -0.51 11.36 2.97
N ILE A 148 -1.52 10.75 2.36
CA ILE A 148 -1.71 9.30 2.38
C ILE A 148 -1.45 8.76 0.98
N LEU A 149 -0.50 7.86 0.85
CA LEU A 149 -0.17 7.16 -0.39
C LEU A 149 -0.86 5.80 -0.41
N THR A 150 -1.81 5.61 -1.33
CA THR A 150 -2.54 4.35 -1.52
C THR A 150 -3.01 4.20 -2.97
N LYS A 151 -3.52 3.03 -3.33
CA LYS A 151 -4.26 2.79 -4.58
C LYS A 151 -5.77 2.71 -4.34
N ASP A 152 -6.19 2.66 -3.08
CA ASP A 152 -7.59 2.46 -2.70
C ASP A 152 -8.34 3.80 -2.65
N ASN A 153 -9.48 3.85 -3.35
CA ASN A 153 -10.34 5.03 -3.37
C ASN A 153 -11.16 5.19 -2.08
N ASP A 154 -11.27 4.16 -1.24
CA ASP A 154 -12.01 4.24 0.02
C ASP A 154 -11.37 5.25 0.98
N TYR A 155 -10.10 5.53 0.82
CA TYR A 155 -9.39 6.60 1.54
C TYR A 155 -9.87 8.03 1.19
N LEU A 156 -10.68 8.23 0.14
CA LEU A 156 -11.23 9.55 -0.22
C LEU A 156 -12.06 10.17 0.92
N GLN A 157 -12.68 9.35 1.76
CA GLN A 157 -13.42 9.78 2.95
C GLN A 157 -12.53 10.47 4.01
N LEU A 158 -11.22 10.27 3.96
CA LEU A 158 -10.24 10.83 4.90
C LEU A 158 -9.70 12.20 4.48
N VAL A 159 -10.07 12.67 3.28
CA VAL A 159 -9.57 13.95 2.75
C VAL A 159 -10.17 15.12 3.51
N THR A 160 -9.31 16.00 4.01
CA THR A 160 -9.64 17.24 4.72
C THR A 160 -8.86 18.42 4.15
N ASP A 161 -8.94 19.60 4.77
CA ASP A 161 -8.11 20.76 4.41
C ASP A 161 -6.61 20.47 4.61
N ASN A 162 -6.24 19.62 5.58
CA ASN A 162 -4.86 19.28 5.92
C ASN A 162 -4.46 17.85 5.58
N THR A 163 -5.41 16.97 5.24
CA THR A 163 -5.14 15.59 4.80
C THR A 163 -5.41 15.46 3.32
N THR A 164 -4.39 15.09 2.55
CA THR A 164 -4.48 14.89 1.09
C THR A 164 -4.18 13.45 0.71
N LEU A 165 -4.86 12.97 -0.33
CA LEU A 165 -4.66 11.64 -0.86
C LEU A 165 -3.75 11.66 -2.08
N TRP A 166 -2.81 10.74 -2.09
CA TRP A 166 -1.88 10.52 -3.18
C TRP A 166 -2.14 9.14 -3.79
N LEU A 167 -2.97 9.12 -4.84
CA LEU A 167 -3.37 7.87 -5.48
C LEU A 167 -2.28 7.35 -6.42
N MET A 168 -1.90 6.10 -6.22
CA MET A 168 -1.02 5.36 -7.12
C MET A 168 -1.79 4.90 -8.36
N HIS A 169 -1.33 5.28 -9.55
CA HIS A 169 -1.86 4.76 -10.80
C HIS A 169 -0.95 3.67 -11.38
N SER A 170 -1.55 2.70 -12.09
CA SER A 170 -0.83 1.59 -12.73
C SER A 170 0.06 2.03 -13.91
N SER A 171 -0.21 3.19 -14.51
CA SER A 171 0.69 3.84 -15.47
C SER A 171 1.61 4.81 -14.72
N ALA A 172 2.89 4.56 -14.75
CA ALA A 172 3.97 5.00 -13.88
C ALA A 172 4.15 6.52 -13.65
N GLU A 173 3.30 7.44 -14.11
CA GLU A 173 3.61 8.87 -14.08
C GLU A 173 2.46 9.84 -13.79
N LYS A 174 1.26 9.38 -13.41
CA LYS A 174 0.19 10.31 -13.02
C LYS A 174 -0.15 10.19 -11.54
N THR A 175 0.66 10.85 -10.72
CA THR A 175 0.25 11.21 -9.36
C THR A 175 -0.81 12.30 -9.46
N LEU A 176 -2.09 11.94 -9.36
CA LEU A 176 -3.16 12.92 -9.29
C LEU A 176 -3.15 13.53 -7.88
N ARG A 177 -2.84 14.81 -7.79
CA ARG A 177 -3.20 15.64 -6.64
C ARG A 177 -4.70 15.85 -6.70
N TRP A 178 -5.43 15.17 -5.85
CA TRP A 178 -6.80 15.57 -5.56
C TRP A 178 -6.73 16.70 -4.51
N THR A 179 -6.81 17.90 -4.98
CA THR A 179 -7.13 19.06 -4.15
C THR A 179 -8.64 19.05 -3.88
N LEU A 180 -9.04 19.48 -2.71
CA LEU A 180 -10.37 19.70 -2.13
C LEU A 180 -11.52 20.20 -3.03
N CYS A 181 -11.32 20.37 -4.33
CA CYS A 181 -12.37 20.84 -5.24
C CYS A 181 -13.58 19.89 -5.33
N TRP A 182 -13.43 18.61 -4.98
CA TRP A 182 -14.51 17.64 -5.12
C TRP A 182 -15.36 17.48 -3.86
N ALA A 183 -14.80 17.62 -2.67
CA ALA A 183 -15.55 17.49 -1.42
C ALA A 183 -16.57 18.65 -1.22
N ARG A 184 -16.35 19.81 -1.83
CA ARG A 184 -17.29 20.95 -1.76
C ARG A 184 -18.48 20.84 -2.72
N SER A 185 -18.45 19.99 -3.74
CA SER A 185 -19.57 19.82 -4.68
C SER A 185 -20.57 18.73 -4.25
N ALA A 186 -20.21 17.87 -3.31
CA ALA A 186 -21.08 16.79 -2.79
C ALA A 186 -21.91 17.21 -1.56
N SER A 187 -21.72 18.43 -1.05
CA SER A 187 -22.47 18.97 0.10
C SER A 187 -23.43 20.11 -0.26
N ARG A 188 -23.93 20.12 -1.50
CA ARG A 188 -25.07 20.98 -1.91
C ARG A 188 -26.20 20.15 -2.44
#